data_440600c2ebdcfed0cfeb27994cb7be5c
#
_entry.id   440600c2ebdcfed0cfeb27994cb7be5c
#
_cell.length_a   1.000
_cell.length_b   1.000
_cell.length_c   1.000
_cell.angle_alpha   90.00
_cell.angle_beta   90.00
_cell.angle_gamma   90.00
#
_symmetry.space_group_name_H-M   'P 1'
#
loop_
_entity.id
_entity.type
_entity.pdbx_description
1 polymer ?
#
loop_
_entity_poly.entity_id
_entity_poly.type
_entity_poly.pdbx_seq_one_letter_code
_entity_poly.pdbx_strand_id
1 'polypeptide(L)' 'MPRLLSWNRQAGLKELTKTERTVFDLYLDGKSAKEIADVLNIRESTLKFHNHNILEKLGVSSRKHMLSYATLLR' A
#
# COMPACT_ATOMS: atom_id res chain seq x y z
N MET A 1 20.51 12.79 -1.85
CA MET A 1 20.01 12.31 -2.19
C MET A 1 19.19 12.03 -2.32
N PRO A 2 18.59 12.32 -2.51
CA PRO A 2 17.63 11.85 -2.41
C PRO A 2 17.00 11.25 -3.01
N ARG A 3 16.87 11.31 -3.21
CA ARG A 3 16.46 10.75 -3.57
C ARG A 3 16.12 10.10 -4.28
N LEU A 4 16.01 11.04 -5.07
CA LEU A 4 16.27 9.70 -5.34
C LEU A 4 15.15 8.79 -5.07
N LEU A 5 14.23 9.23 -4.27
CA LEU A 5 13.09 8.42 -3.93
C LEU A 5 12.29 8.04 -5.16
N SER A 6 12.31 8.87 -6.18
CA SER A 6 11.51 8.59 -7.36
C SER A 6 11.94 7.34 -8.09
N TRP A 7 13.21 6.96 -8.01
CA TRP A 7 13.59 5.73 -8.63
C TRP A 7 13.48 4.53 -7.70
N ASN A 8 13.12 4.75 -6.48
CA ASN A 8 12.96 3.67 -5.52
C ASN A 8 11.53 3.20 -5.40
N ARG A 9 10.66 3.57 -6.32
CA ARG A 9 9.27 3.12 -6.29
C ARG A 9 9.17 1.61 -6.25
N GLN A 10 9.90 0.94 -7.11
CA GLN A 10 9.88 -0.52 -7.11
C GLN A 10 10.54 -1.10 -5.88
N ALA A 11 11.55 -0.43 -5.35
CA ALA A 11 12.19 -0.86 -4.12
C ALA A 11 11.20 -0.78 -2.95
N GLY A 12 10.37 0.27 -2.92
CA GLY A 12 9.32 0.38 -1.91
C GLY A 12 8.36 -0.79 -1.97
N LEU A 13 7.96 -1.19 -3.17
CA LEU A 13 7.09 -2.35 -3.34
C LEU A 13 7.77 -3.63 -2.85
N LYS A 14 9.07 -3.76 -3.09
CA LYS A 14 9.82 -4.93 -2.67
C LYS A 14 9.94 -5.03 -1.15
N GLU A 15 9.80 -3.92 -0.46
CA GLU A 15 9.87 -3.91 0.99
C GLU A 15 8.56 -4.33 1.65
N LEU A 16 7.48 -4.41 0.90
CA LEU A 16 6.21 -4.83 1.44
C LEU A 16 6.26 -6.29 1.83
N THR A 17 5.70 -6.60 3.00
CA THR A 17 5.52 -7.99 3.39
C THR A 17 4.48 -8.61 2.48
N LYS A 18 4.35 -9.94 2.54
CA LYS A 18 3.36 -10.64 1.75
C LYS A 18 1.95 -10.12 2.03
N THR A 19 1.61 -9.92 3.30
CA THR A 19 0.31 -9.40 3.68
C THR A 19 0.11 -7.99 3.18
N GLU A 20 1.13 -7.14 3.33
CA GLU A 20 1.06 -5.77 2.85
C GLU A 20 0.89 -5.71 1.34
N ARG A 21 1.57 -6.57 0.62
CA ARG A 21 1.43 -6.63 -0.82
C ARG A 21 0.03 -7.06 -1.21
N THR A 22 -0.54 -8.02 -0.49
CA THR A 22 -1.91 -8.45 -0.74
C THR A 22 -2.89 -7.30 -0.51
N VAL A 23 -2.71 -6.55 0.58
CA VAL A 23 -3.55 -5.39 0.86
C VAL A 23 -3.42 -4.36 -0.27
N PHE A 24 -2.21 -4.09 -0.69
CA PHE A 24 -1.95 -3.13 -1.75
C PHE A 24 -2.65 -3.56 -3.05
N ASP A 25 -2.53 -4.83 -3.41
CA ASP A 25 -3.15 -5.35 -4.63
C ASP A 25 -4.67 -5.25 -4.57
N LEU A 26 -5.27 -5.48 -3.40
CA LEU A 26 -6.71 -5.36 -3.25
C LEU A 26 -7.17 -3.91 -3.41
N TYR A 27 -6.38 -2.96 -2.93
CA TYR A 27 -6.68 -1.55 -3.18
C TYR A 27 -6.61 -1.22 -4.67
N LEU A 28 -5.66 -1.82 -5.38
CA LEU A 28 -5.56 -1.63 -6.83
C LEU A 28 -6.78 -2.16 -7.55
N ASP A 29 -7.40 -3.19 -7.00
CA ASP A 29 -8.63 -3.75 -7.55
C ASP A 29 -9.86 -2.92 -7.23
N GLY A 30 -9.69 -1.82 -6.49
CA GLY A 30 -10.79 -0.93 -6.16
C GLY A 30 -11.56 -1.32 -4.93
N LYS A 31 -11.06 -2.23 -4.12
CA LYS A 31 -11.75 -2.64 -2.91
C LYS A 31 -11.64 -1.58 -1.83
N SER A 32 -12.71 -1.45 -1.05
CA SER A 32 -12.71 -0.55 0.10
C SER A 32 -11.96 -1.19 1.27
N ALA A 33 -11.61 -0.37 2.26
CA ALA A 33 -10.92 -0.87 3.45
C ALA A 33 -11.76 -1.94 4.14
N LYS A 34 -13.08 -1.74 4.22
CA LYS A 34 -13.96 -2.73 4.83
C LYS A 34 -13.94 -4.04 4.06
N GLU A 35 -14.00 -3.97 2.75
CA GLU A 35 -13.95 -5.16 1.92
C GLU A 35 -12.64 -5.92 2.08
N ILE A 36 -11.53 -5.18 2.14
CA ILE A 36 -10.22 -5.80 2.30
C ILE A 36 -10.12 -6.49 3.66
N ALA A 37 -10.60 -5.83 4.71
CA ALA A 37 -10.60 -6.43 6.04
C ALA A 37 -11.41 -7.71 6.05
N ASP A 38 -12.55 -7.70 5.37
CA ASP A 38 -13.40 -8.90 5.27
C ASP A 38 -12.70 -10.03 4.52
N VAL A 39 -12.09 -9.71 3.39
CA VAL A 39 -11.37 -10.69 2.58
C VAL A 39 -10.24 -11.35 3.38
N LEU A 40 -9.51 -10.53 4.13
CA LEU A 40 -8.38 -11.02 4.91
C LEU A 40 -8.78 -11.57 6.27
N ASN A 41 -10.06 -11.43 6.62
CA ASN A 41 -10.58 -11.88 7.91
C ASN A 41 -9.84 -11.23 9.08
N ILE A 42 -9.66 -9.92 8.99
CA ILE A 42 -9.00 -9.12 10.03
C ILE A 42 -9.91 -7.95 10.38
N ARG A 43 -9.59 -7.28 11.49
CA ARG A 43 -10.32 -6.09 11.90
C ARG A 43 -9.87 -4.89 11.08
N GLU A 44 -10.75 -3.91 10.92
CA GLU A 44 -10.37 -2.69 10.21
C GLU A 44 -9.24 -1.95 10.91
N SER A 45 -9.18 -2.03 12.26
CA SER A 45 -8.06 -1.42 12.99
C SER A 45 -6.73 -2.07 12.63
N THR A 46 -6.73 -3.38 12.45
CA THR A 46 -5.53 -4.09 12.02
C THR A 46 -5.17 -3.69 10.60
N LEU A 47 -6.17 -3.51 9.74
CA LEU A 47 -5.92 -3.08 8.38
C LEU A 47 -5.31 -1.68 8.36
N LYS A 48 -5.79 -0.78 9.23
CA LYS A 48 -5.21 0.57 9.31
C LYS A 48 -3.72 0.52 9.63
N PHE A 49 -3.33 -0.40 10.50
CA PHE A 49 -1.93 -0.59 10.84
C PHE A 49 -1.13 -1.01 9.61
N HIS A 50 -1.65 -1.96 8.84
CA HIS A 50 -1.00 -2.37 7.59
C HIS A 50 -0.94 -1.23 6.59
N ASN A 51 -2.01 -0.45 6.47
CA ASN A 51 -2.04 0.70 5.58
C ASN A 51 -0.93 1.69 5.92
N HIS A 52 -0.79 1.99 7.21
CA HIS A 52 0.23 2.92 7.67
C HIS A 52 1.63 2.43 7.25
N ASN A 53 1.90 1.15 7.47
CA ASN A 53 3.19 0.57 7.11
C ASN A 53 3.44 0.62 5.60
N ILE A 54 2.41 0.34 4.81
CA ILE A 54 2.51 0.42 3.36
C ILE A 54 2.85 1.84 2.92
N LEU A 55 2.12 2.81 3.47
CA LEU A 55 2.34 4.21 3.11
C LEU A 55 3.76 4.64 3.43
N GLU A 56 4.27 4.24 4.59
CA GLU A 56 5.64 4.57 4.96
C GLU A 56 6.65 3.94 4.01
N LYS A 57 6.45 2.69 3.67
CA LYS A 57 7.39 1.97 2.81
C LYS A 57 7.38 2.50 1.39
N LEU A 58 6.23 2.96 0.91
CA LEU A 58 6.12 3.55 -0.42
C LEU A 58 6.50 5.02 -0.44
N GLY A 59 6.67 5.64 0.72
CA GLY A 59 7.06 7.03 0.79
C GLY A 59 5.95 8.00 0.42
N VAL A 60 4.70 7.60 0.62
CA VAL A 60 3.55 8.46 0.32
C VAL A 60 2.79 8.76 1.60
N SER A 61 1.99 9.82 1.58
CA SER A 61 1.39 10.34 2.80
C SER A 61 -0.06 9.92 3.02
N SER A 62 -0.71 9.33 2.02
CA SER A 62 -2.11 8.94 2.18
C SER A 62 -2.47 7.83 1.22
N ARG A 63 -3.60 7.16 1.50
CA ARG A 63 -4.09 6.11 0.64
C ARG A 63 -4.35 6.61 -0.79
N LYS A 64 -4.82 7.86 -0.90
CA LYS A 64 -5.02 8.46 -2.20
C LYS A 64 -3.71 8.50 -2.99
N HIS A 65 -2.63 8.91 -2.34
CA HIS A 65 -1.31 8.94 -2.97
C HIS A 65 -0.81 7.54 -3.29
N MET A 66 -1.15 6.57 -2.46
CA MET A 66 -0.79 5.19 -2.72
C MET A 66 -1.40 4.70 -4.03
N LEU A 67 -2.66 5.02 -4.27
CA LEU A 67 -3.33 4.63 -5.50
C LEU A 67 -2.72 5.34 -6.71
N SER A 68 -2.36 6.61 -6.54
CA SER A 68 -1.66 7.35 -7.61
C SER A 68 -0.31 6.74 -7.90
N TYR A 69 0.41 6.35 -6.87
CA TYR A 69 1.69 5.68 -7.00
C TYR A 69 1.54 4.40 -7.83
N ALA A 70 0.52 3.62 -7.52
CA ALA A 70 0.26 2.39 -8.22
C ALA A 70 -0.07 2.64 -9.70
N THR A 71 -0.82 3.68 -9.97
CA THR A 71 -1.15 4.07 -11.35
C THR A 71 0.11 4.40 -12.14
N LEU A 72 1.06 5.06 -11.50
CA LEU A 72 2.32 5.41 -12.17
C LEU A 72 3.17 4.18 -12.49
N LEU A 73 3.00 3.11 -11.74
CA LEU A 73 3.77 1.89 -11.95
C LEU A 73 3.19 1.02 -13.07
N ARG A 74 1.96 1.30 -13.46
CA ARG A 74 1.32 0.58 -14.53
C ARG A 74 1.66 1.20 -15.87
#